data_52f853c44ba05cdbfe51b9f039966dee
#
_entry.id   52f853c44ba05cdbfe51b9f039966dee
#
_cell.length_a   1.000
_cell.length_b   1.000
_cell.length_c   1.000
_cell.angle_alpha   90.00
_cell.angle_beta   90.00
_cell.angle_gamma   90.00
#
_symmetry.space_group_name_H-M   'P 1'
#
loop_
_entity.id
_entity.type
_entity.pdbx_description
1 polymer ?
#
loop_
_entity_poly.entity_id
_entity_poly.type
_entity_poly.pdbx_seq_one_letter_code
_entity_poly.pdbx_strand_id
1 'polypeptide(L)'
;MTAPGTVTITGARVVTPDTVIDGSVRVEGDQIAAVGDLDTTGREIDVDGRYVLPGLVDLHGDDIESHLYPRAGARVDTHLALAAADRANLAAGITTKFHAVSFEADEAQDRSPELGREIADALLTLDTVADHRLHARCEVTQQDSVRAVLEVVDDGHADLVSVMSHIPGKGQFQDVDAFLRYYRESTDHSVEEARERLAQRGELTMATVRERVDRVVAAAHEAGAVTASHDDEEPAEVARLAETGVDISEYPITLETACRASAAGMTTAMGAPNLVRGKSQWGNLETREAVAAGVVDALVADYHPMSMLAAAFVDTGEPLAKRVRRLTANPAAAVGLDNRGRVEPGARADLVVVDPDPAPTVTRALLAGAEHYRAGGTR
;
A
#
# COMPACT_ATOMS: atom_id res chain seq x y z
N MET A 1 -2.41 -12.85 -27.16
CA MET A 1 -1.94 -13.84 -26.16
C MET A 1 -2.92 -15.01 -26.19
N THR A 2 -2.44 -16.24 -26.28
CA THR A 2 -3.27 -17.44 -26.11
C THR A 2 -3.76 -17.47 -24.67
N ALA A 3 -5.06 -17.74 -24.46
CA ALA A 3 -5.61 -17.90 -23.09
C ALA A 3 -4.73 -18.87 -22.29
N PRO A 4 -4.44 -18.57 -21.03
CA PRO A 4 -3.68 -19.48 -20.18
C PRO A 4 -4.41 -20.84 -20.14
N GLY A 5 -3.65 -21.92 -20.36
CA GLY A 5 -4.18 -23.28 -20.24
C GLY A 5 -4.43 -23.63 -18.77
N THR A 6 -4.92 -24.84 -18.51
CA THR A 6 -5.07 -25.35 -17.15
C THR A 6 -3.70 -25.54 -16.49
N VAL A 7 -3.55 -25.06 -15.25
CA VAL A 7 -2.37 -25.24 -14.40
C VAL A 7 -2.83 -25.83 -13.07
N THR A 8 -2.14 -26.88 -12.58
CA THR A 8 -2.34 -27.40 -11.23
C THR A 8 -1.07 -27.19 -10.41
N ILE A 9 -1.17 -26.39 -9.35
CA ILE A 9 -0.10 -26.20 -8.36
C ILE A 9 -0.29 -27.29 -7.30
N THR A 10 0.69 -28.17 -7.15
CA THR A 10 0.65 -29.34 -6.28
C THR A 10 1.68 -29.27 -5.16
N GLY A 11 1.53 -30.12 -4.13
CA GLY A 11 2.45 -30.16 -3.00
C GLY A 11 2.49 -28.87 -2.18
N ALA A 12 1.37 -28.16 -2.08
CA ALA A 12 1.30 -26.84 -1.49
C ALA A 12 0.70 -26.82 -0.07
N ARG A 13 1.17 -25.90 0.74
CA ARG A 13 0.44 -25.37 1.91
C ARG A 13 -0.36 -24.16 1.45
N VAL A 14 -1.64 -24.38 1.13
CA VAL A 14 -2.50 -23.34 0.57
C VAL A 14 -3.11 -22.49 1.68
N VAL A 15 -2.87 -21.19 1.63
CA VAL A 15 -3.48 -20.24 2.56
C VAL A 15 -4.82 -19.81 1.99
N THR A 16 -5.89 -20.43 2.47
CA THR A 16 -7.28 -20.06 2.15
C THR A 16 -7.75 -18.90 3.02
N PRO A 17 -8.92 -18.29 2.78
CA PRO A 17 -9.42 -17.20 3.61
C PRO A 17 -9.49 -17.51 5.11
N ASP A 18 -9.76 -18.77 5.48
CA ASP A 18 -10.02 -19.16 6.86
C ASP A 18 -8.88 -19.94 7.51
N THR A 19 -8.11 -20.70 6.73
CA THR A 19 -7.12 -21.64 7.27
C THR A 19 -6.00 -21.93 6.27
N VAL A 20 -5.01 -22.71 6.72
CA VAL A 20 -3.99 -23.31 5.85
C VAL A 20 -4.31 -24.79 5.67
N ILE A 21 -4.32 -25.25 4.44
CA ILE A 21 -4.54 -26.64 4.10
C ILE A 21 -3.37 -27.20 3.27
N ASP A 22 -3.02 -28.45 3.47
CA ASP A 22 -2.18 -29.19 2.55
C ASP A 22 -3.03 -29.60 1.34
N GLY A 23 -2.55 -29.30 0.11
CA GLY A 23 -3.35 -29.60 -1.07
C GLY A 23 -2.80 -28.97 -2.35
N SER A 24 -3.71 -28.72 -3.28
CA SER A 24 -3.45 -28.21 -4.61
C SER A 24 -4.37 -27.05 -4.96
N VAL A 25 -3.94 -26.23 -5.92
CA VAL A 25 -4.73 -25.16 -6.52
C VAL A 25 -4.79 -25.40 -8.03
N ARG A 26 -5.99 -25.53 -8.58
CA ARG A 26 -6.21 -25.59 -10.03
C ARG A 26 -6.60 -24.22 -10.55
N VAL A 27 -5.91 -23.78 -11.57
CA VAL A 27 -6.16 -22.54 -12.29
C VAL A 27 -6.62 -22.87 -13.70
N GLU A 28 -7.71 -22.28 -14.15
CA GLU A 28 -8.26 -22.39 -15.50
C GLU A 28 -8.47 -20.96 -16.06
N GLY A 29 -7.75 -20.65 -17.14
CA GLY A 29 -7.75 -19.29 -17.65
C GLY A 29 -7.14 -18.32 -16.64
N ASP A 30 -7.88 -17.30 -16.26
CA ASP A 30 -7.49 -16.25 -15.32
C ASP A 30 -8.03 -16.46 -13.90
N GLN A 31 -8.74 -17.58 -13.65
CA GLN A 31 -9.42 -17.83 -12.38
C GLN A 31 -8.94 -19.12 -11.68
N ILE A 32 -9.11 -19.14 -10.37
CA ILE A 32 -8.97 -20.32 -9.55
C ILE A 32 -10.22 -21.19 -9.76
N ALA A 33 -10.03 -22.38 -10.32
CA ALA A 33 -11.12 -23.32 -10.59
C ALA A 33 -11.45 -24.20 -9.39
N ALA A 34 -10.43 -24.66 -8.65
CA ALA A 34 -10.60 -25.52 -7.49
C ALA A 34 -9.42 -25.43 -6.51
N VAL A 35 -9.69 -25.76 -5.23
CA VAL A 35 -8.70 -25.78 -4.15
C VAL A 35 -8.97 -27.02 -3.29
N GLY A 36 -7.93 -27.75 -2.90
CA GLY A 36 -8.05 -28.94 -2.04
C GLY A 36 -7.18 -30.11 -2.51
N ASP A 37 -7.62 -31.34 -2.20
CA ASP A 37 -7.00 -32.54 -2.71
C ASP A 37 -7.52 -32.82 -4.13
N LEU A 38 -6.68 -32.52 -5.13
CA LEU A 38 -7.07 -32.50 -6.54
C LEU A 38 -6.16 -33.43 -7.38
N ASP A 39 -6.76 -34.13 -8.31
CA ASP A 39 -6.00 -34.78 -9.37
C ASP A 39 -5.31 -33.72 -10.25
N THR A 40 -4.07 -33.99 -10.65
CA THR A 40 -3.31 -33.09 -11.53
C THR A 40 -3.93 -33.06 -12.92
N THR A 41 -4.24 -31.89 -13.40
CA THR A 41 -4.70 -31.64 -14.77
C THR A 41 -3.96 -30.46 -15.39
N GLY A 42 -3.68 -30.52 -16.69
CA GLY A 42 -2.92 -29.49 -17.41
C GLY A 42 -1.43 -29.51 -17.05
N ARG A 43 -0.82 -28.33 -16.99
CA ARG A 43 0.57 -28.14 -16.57
C ARG A 43 0.68 -28.25 -15.05
N GLU A 44 1.54 -29.13 -14.59
CA GLU A 44 1.84 -29.25 -13.17
C GLU A 44 2.94 -28.29 -12.72
N ILE A 45 2.75 -27.69 -11.54
CA ILE A 45 3.75 -26.94 -10.80
C ILE A 45 3.82 -27.53 -9.39
N ASP A 46 4.75 -28.44 -9.17
CA ASP A 46 5.05 -28.91 -7.80
C ASP A 46 5.83 -27.85 -7.05
N VAL A 47 5.35 -27.47 -5.87
CA VAL A 47 5.96 -26.42 -5.03
C VAL A 47 6.64 -26.95 -3.79
N ASP A 48 6.75 -28.29 -3.63
CA ASP A 48 7.60 -28.97 -2.63
C ASP A 48 7.34 -28.45 -1.19
N GLY A 49 6.08 -28.45 -0.76
CA GLY A 49 5.66 -28.03 0.59
C GLY A 49 5.69 -26.53 0.85
N ARG A 50 5.96 -25.69 -0.15
CA ARG A 50 5.91 -24.23 -0.01
C ARG A 50 4.49 -23.71 0.16
N TYR A 51 4.39 -22.48 0.67
CA TYR A 51 3.11 -21.83 0.79
C TYR A 51 2.63 -21.30 -0.57
N VAL A 52 1.31 -21.42 -0.82
CA VAL A 52 0.61 -20.69 -1.87
C VAL A 52 -0.31 -19.68 -1.19
N LEU A 53 -0.04 -18.39 -1.43
CA LEU A 53 -0.82 -17.26 -0.93
C LEU A 53 -1.51 -16.56 -2.09
N PRO A 54 -2.59 -15.79 -1.83
CA PRO A 54 -3.05 -14.79 -2.79
C PRO A 54 -1.95 -13.77 -3.06
N GLY A 55 -1.94 -13.18 -4.23
CA GLY A 55 -1.11 -12.01 -4.49
C GLY A 55 -1.41 -10.89 -3.51
N LEU A 56 -0.36 -10.20 -3.04
CA LEU A 56 -0.48 -9.12 -2.08
C LEU A 56 -1.07 -7.88 -2.75
N VAL A 57 -1.90 -7.14 -1.99
CA VAL A 57 -2.51 -5.88 -2.38
C VAL A 57 -1.99 -4.78 -1.47
N ASP A 58 -1.25 -3.85 -2.03
CA ASP A 58 -0.64 -2.74 -1.32
C ASP A 58 -1.38 -1.44 -1.62
N LEU A 59 -1.98 -0.84 -0.60
CA LEU A 59 -2.72 0.42 -0.74
C LEU A 59 -1.84 1.66 -0.58
N HIS A 60 -0.61 1.51 -0.06
CA HIS A 60 0.28 2.63 0.21
C HIS A 60 1.74 2.23 0.02
N GLY A 61 2.19 2.23 -1.23
CA GLY A 61 3.59 2.04 -1.57
C GLY A 61 4.29 3.35 -1.85
N ASP A 62 5.14 3.79 -0.93
CA ASP A 62 5.91 5.04 -0.99
C ASP A 62 7.37 4.76 -1.39
N ASP A 63 7.57 3.95 -2.43
CA ASP A 63 8.89 3.51 -2.88
C ASP A 63 9.26 3.98 -4.28
N ILE A 64 8.32 4.60 -5.04
CA ILE A 64 8.57 4.97 -6.43
C ILE A 64 9.67 6.03 -6.55
N GLU A 65 9.76 6.96 -5.60
CA GLU A 65 10.81 7.97 -5.58
C GLU A 65 12.21 7.34 -5.47
N SER A 66 12.36 6.22 -4.75
CA SER A 66 13.64 5.49 -4.65
C SER A 66 14.09 4.87 -5.97
N HIS A 67 13.15 4.56 -6.86
CA HIS A 67 13.41 4.11 -8.22
C HIS A 67 13.68 5.26 -9.19
N LEU A 68 13.03 6.42 -8.98
CA LEU A 68 13.26 7.64 -9.75
C LEU A 68 14.61 8.28 -9.43
N TYR A 69 14.94 8.30 -8.14
CA TYR A 69 16.17 8.89 -7.59
C TYR A 69 16.99 7.83 -6.86
N PRO A 70 17.59 6.85 -7.57
CA PRO A 70 18.35 5.76 -6.93
C PRO A 70 19.59 6.27 -6.18
N ARG A 71 19.95 7.53 -6.41
CA ARG A 71 21.00 8.28 -5.73
C ARG A 71 20.65 9.77 -5.78
N ALA A 72 20.99 10.53 -4.74
CA ALA A 72 20.81 11.98 -4.69
C ALA A 72 21.28 12.67 -5.98
N GLY A 73 20.41 13.47 -6.59
CA GLY A 73 20.65 14.18 -7.83
C GLY A 73 20.76 13.32 -9.11
N ALA A 74 20.54 12.00 -9.02
CA ALA A 74 20.56 11.09 -10.17
C ALA A 74 19.15 10.62 -10.52
N ARG A 75 18.41 11.44 -11.25
CA ARG A 75 17.09 11.09 -11.74
C ARG A 75 17.16 10.18 -12.97
N VAL A 76 16.36 9.11 -12.99
CA VAL A 76 16.13 8.26 -14.15
C VAL A 76 14.76 8.56 -14.79
N ASP A 77 14.57 8.05 -16.01
CA ASP A 77 13.29 8.16 -16.72
C ASP A 77 12.15 7.48 -15.94
N THR A 78 10.98 8.09 -15.91
CA THR A 78 9.84 7.66 -15.09
C THR A 78 9.31 6.29 -15.51
N HIS A 79 9.25 5.96 -16.80
CA HIS A 79 8.85 4.64 -17.27
C HIS A 79 9.88 3.57 -16.88
N LEU A 80 11.18 3.91 -16.92
CA LEU A 80 12.23 3.01 -16.45
C LEU A 80 12.13 2.75 -14.95
N ALA A 81 11.87 3.78 -14.16
CA ALA A 81 11.64 3.65 -12.71
C ALA A 81 10.43 2.76 -12.39
N LEU A 82 9.30 2.98 -13.07
CA LEU A 82 8.10 2.15 -12.92
C LEU A 82 8.34 0.71 -13.36
N ALA A 83 9.04 0.47 -14.46
CA ALA A 83 9.39 -0.87 -14.92
C ALA A 83 10.29 -1.60 -13.89
N ALA A 84 11.20 -0.88 -13.23
CA ALA A 84 12.02 -1.44 -12.15
C ALA A 84 11.17 -1.74 -10.89
N ALA A 85 10.29 -0.81 -10.51
CA ALA A 85 9.35 -0.99 -9.40
C ALA A 85 8.41 -2.18 -9.62
N ASP A 86 7.87 -2.38 -10.83
CA ASP A 86 7.04 -3.53 -11.20
C ASP A 86 7.75 -4.86 -10.91
N ARG A 87 9.01 -4.99 -11.31
CA ARG A 87 9.81 -6.20 -11.05
C ARG A 87 10.12 -6.40 -9.57
N ALA A 88 10.43 -5.32 -8.85
CA ALA A 88 10.68 -5.37 -7.42
C ALA A 88 9.41 -5.77 -6.64
N ASN A 89 8.25 -5.23 -7.02
CA ASN A 89 6.96 -5.56 -6.41
C ASN A 89 6.57 -7.02 -6.64
N LEU A 90 6.76 -7.57 -7.84
CA LEU A 90 6.53 -9.00 -8.09
C LEU A 90 7.44 -9.88 -7.23
N ALA A 91 8.71 -9.50 -7.06
CA ALA A 91 9.64 -10.22 -6.17
C ALA A 91 9.23 -10.13 -4.69
N ALA A 92 8.51 -9.07 -4.29
CA ALA A 92 7.92 -8.90 -2.97
C ALA A 92 6.55 -9.60 -2.81
N GLY A 93 5.99 -10.15 -3.90
CA GLY A 93 4.69 -10.81 -3.90
C GLY A 93 3.50 -9.86 -4.11
N ILE A 94 3.75 -8.59 -4.38
CA ILE A 94 2.73 -7.58 -4.62
C ILE A 94 2.25 -7.71 -6.07
N THR A 95 0.97 -8.01 -6.25
CA THR A 95 0.31 -8.17 -7.56
C THR A 95 -0.63 -7.02 -7.88
N THR A 96 -0.99 -6.24 -6.87
CA THR A 96 -1.75 -4.99 -7.00
C THR A 96 -1.11 -3.95 -6.11
N LYS A 97 -0.76 -2.80 -6.66
CA LYS A 97 -0.07 -1.74 -5.94
C LYS A 97 -0.68 -0.38 -6.22
N PHE A 98 -0.99 0.33 -5.15
CA PHE A 98 -1.32 1.74 -5.19
C PHE A 98 -0.06 2.54 -4.85
N HIS A 99 0.48 3.25 -5.83
CA HIS A 99 1.61 4.14 -5.64
C HIS A 99 1.17 5.39 -4.90
N ALA A 100 1.61 5.54 -3.67
CA ALA A 100 1.29 6.67 -2.79
C ALA A 100 2.14 7.89 -3.17
N VAL A 101 1.75 8.54 -4.27
CA VAL A 101 2.49 9.67 -4.85
C VAL A 101 2.08 10.97 -4.18
N SER A 102 3.05 11.68 -3.60
CA SER A 102 2.82 12.98 -2.99
C SER A 102 2.78 14.09 -4.05
N PHE A 103 1.71 14.89 -4.01
CA PHE A 103 1.55 16.08 -4.85
C PHE A 103 1.97 17.36 -4.12
N GLU A 104 2.71 17.25 -3.03
CA GLU A 104 3.24 18.42 -2.33
C GLU A 104 4.44 19.02 -3.06
N ALA A 105 4.64 20.32 -2.92
CA ALA A 105 5.87 20.98 -3.31
C ALA A 105 6.89 20.87 -2.17
N ASP A 106 7.80 19.90 -2.27
CA ASP A 106 8.91 19.69 -1.34
C ASP A 106 10.20 19.37 -2.10
N GLU A 107 10.97 20.41 -2.44
CA GLU A 107 12.25 20.26 -3.14
C GLU A 107 13.27 19.41 -2.37
N ALA A 108 13.14 19.35 -1.05
CA ALA A 108 14.04 18.58 -0.21
C ALA A 108 13.85 17.07 -0.35
N GLN A 109 12.66 16.65 -0.76
CA GLN A 109 12.30 15.27 -1.04
C GLN A 109 12.13 15.00 -2.55
N ASP A 110 12.61 15.91 -3.41
CA ASP A 110 12.43 15.84 -4.87
C ASP A 110 10.95 15.68 -5.30
N ARG A 111 10.01 16.27 -4.52
CA ARG A 111 8.57 16.18 -4.75
C ARG A 111 8.01 17.47 -5.34
N SER A 112 7.11 17.33 -6.30
CA SER A 112 6.34 18.45 -6.82
C SER A 112 5.01 17.98 -7.43
N PRO A 113 4.00 18.88 -7.55
CA PRO A 113 2.76 18.58 -8.27
C PRO A 113 2.99 18.10 -9.71
N GLU A 114 4.02 18.63 -10.39
CA GLU A 114 4.37 18.27 -11.76
C GLU A 114 4.92 16.83 -11.83
N LEU A 115 5.78 16.44 -10.88
CA LEU A 115 6.29 15.07 -10.79
C LEU A 115 5.14 14.10 -10.48
N GLY A 116 4.21 14.48 -9.60
CA GLY A 116 3.03 13.67 -9.30
C GLY A 116 2.20 13.39 -10.55
N ARG A 117 1.96 14.41 -11.39
CA ARG A 117 1.27 14.25 -12.69
C ARG A 117 2.07 13.37 -13.66
N GLU A 118 3.37 13.57 -13.77
CA GLU A 118 4.23 12.75 -14.63
C GLU A 118 4.15 11.26 -14.27
N ILE A 119 4.15 10.94 -12.97
CA ILE A 119 3.99 9.55 -12.50
C ILE A 119 2.59 9.03 -12.82
N ALA A 120 1.54 9.84 -12.59
CA ALA A 120 0.17 9.48 -12.93
C ALA A 120 0.02 9.13 -14.42
N ASP A 121 0.54 9.97 -15.32
CA ASP A 121 0.52 9.74 -16.77
C ASP A 121 1.32 8.48 -17.17
N ALA A 122 2.45 8.24 -16.51
CA ALA A 122 3.27 7.07 -16.77
C ALA A 122 2.59 5.77 -16.32
N LEU A 123 1.85 5.77 -15.22
CA LEU A 123 1.04 4.62 -14.76
C LEU A 123 -0.03 4.22 -15.77
N LEU A 124 -0.61 5.18 -16.50
CA LEU A 124 -1.62 4.90 -17.53
C LEU A 124 -1.03 4.35 -18.83
N THR A 125 0.21 4.70 -19.14
CA THR A 125 0.82 4.43 -20.45
C THR A 125 1.76 3.24 -20.47
N LEU A 126 2.28 2.82 -19.30
CA LEU A 126 3.19 1.68 -19.19
C LEU A 126 2.41 0.37 -19.07
N ASP A 127 2.71 -0.58 -19.94
CA ASP A 127 2.21 -1.96 -19.82
C ASP A 127 3.03 -2.71 -18.74
N THR A 128 2.50 -2.75 -17.54
CA THR A 128 3.10 -3.43 -16.37
C THR A 128 2.54 -4.84 -16.20
N VAL A 129 3.24 -5.69 -15.46
CA VAL A 129 2.79 -7.04 -15.14
C VAL A 129 1.83 -7.03 -13.97
N ALA A 130 2.18 -6.34 -12.87
CA ALA A 130 1.28 -6.12 -11.76
C ALA A 130 0.25 -5.02 -12.09
N ASP A 131 -0.86 -5.01 -11.36
CA ASP A 131 -1.89 -3.97 -11.45
C ASP A 131 -1.41 -2.74 -10.64
N HIS A 132 -0.82 -1.76 -11.34
CA HIS A 132 -0.33 -0.52 -10.74
C HIS A 132 -1.38 0.58 -10.85
N ARG A 133 -1.66 1.23 -9.72
CA ARG A 133 -2.69 2.25 -9.56
C ARG A 133 -2.15 3.49 -8.88
N LEU A 134 -2.82 4.62 -9.07
CA LEU A 134 -2.46 5.85 -8.40
C LEU A 134 -3.18 5.99 -7.06
N HIS A 135 -2.41 6.17 -6.00
CA HIS A 135 -2.85 6.74 -4.73
C HIS A 135 -2.34 8.18 -4.66
N ALA A 136 -3.20 9.14 -4.95
CA ALA A 136 -2.83 10.56 -4.94
C ALA A 136 -2.85 11.12 -3.51
N ARG A 137 -1.67 11.52 -2.98
CA ARG A 137 -1.54 12.12 -1.65
C ARG A 137 -1.64 13.62 -1.73
N CYS A 138 -2.68 14.19 -1.13
CA CYS A 138 -2.97 15.61 -1.11
C CYS A 138 -2.48 16.28 0.16
N GLU A 139 -1.46 17.11 0.09
CA GLU A 139 -1.07 18.01 1.19
C GLU A 139 -2.01 19.22 1.22
N VAL A 140 -3.05 19.16 2.07
CA VAL A 140 -4.12 20.17 2.07
C VAL A 140 -3.68 21.54 2.61
N THR A 141 -2.51 21.64 3.23
CA THR A 141 -1.93 22.93 3.62
C THR A 141 -1.39 23.71 2.41
N GLN A 142 -1.13 23.03 1.28
CA GLN A 142 -0.62 23.63 0.04
C GLN A 142 -1.72 23.71 -1.04
N GLN A 143 -2.03 24.95 -1.48
CA GLN A 143 -3.07 25.18 -2.51
C GLN A 143 -2.73 24.52 -3.85
N ASP A 144 -1.44 24.46 -4.22
CA ASP A 144 -0.98 23.87 -5.47
C ASP A 144 -1.13 22.34 -5.46
N SER A 145 -0.87 21.70 -4.30
CA SER A 145 -1.15 20.27 -4.09
C SER A 145 -2.65 19.96 -4.26
N VAL A 146 -3.50 20.74 -3.58
CA VAL A 146 -4.97 20.59 -3.70
C VAL A 146 -5.42 20.71 -5.15
N ARG A 147 -4.92 21.73 -5.88
CA ARG A 147 -5.28 21.92 -7.30
C ARG A 147 -4.85 20.73 -8.15
N ALA A 148 -3.60 20.28 -7.98
CA ALA A 148 -3.05 19.18 -8.77
C ALA A 148 -3.77 17.86 -8.53
N VAL A 149 -4.11 17.55 -7.27
CA VAL A 149 -4.89 16.34 -6.94
C VAL A 149 -6.29 16.42 -7.52
N LEU A 150 -6.97 17.58 -7.44
CA LEU A 150 -8.28 17.75 -8.05
C LEU A 150 -8.25 17.57 -9.58
N GLU A 151 -7.18 18.00 -10.25
CA GLU A 151 -7.01 17.81 -11.70
C GLU A 151 -6.85 16.31 -12.04
N VAL A 152 -6.00 15.56 -11.35
CA VAL A 152 -5.84 14.11 -11.63
C VAL A 152 -7.08 13.29 -11.23
N VAL A 153 -7.86 13.76 -10.27
CA VAL A 153 -9.16 13.18 -9.91
C VAL A 153 -10.20 13.43 -11.02
N ASP A 154 -10.28 14.66 -11.52
CA ASP A 154 -11.22 15.04 -12.61
C ASP A 154 -10.88 14.29 -13.91
N ASP A 155 -9.59 14.07 -14.19
CA ASP A 155 -9.09 13.27 -15.32
C ASP A 155 -9.34 11.75 -15.15
N GLY A 156 -9.81 11.30 -13.98
CA GLY A 156 -10.07 9.88 -13.67
C GLY A 156 -8.80 9.03 -13.49
N HIS A 157 -7.68 9.66 -13.13
CA HIS A 157 -6.40 8.98 -12.97
C HIS A 157 -6.15 8.47 -11.54
N ALA A 158 -6.89 8.96 -10.54
CA ALA A 158 -6.73 8.55 -9.14
C ALA A 158 -7.71 7.43 -8.76
N ASP A 159 -7.20 6.30 -8.28
CA ASP A 159 -7.99 5.20 -7.72
C ASP A 159 -8.22 5.35 -6.21
N LEU A 160 -7.28 6.00 -5.52
CA LEU A 160 -7.28 6.28 -4.10
C LEU A 160 -6.73 7.70 -3.88
N VAL A 161 -7.36 8.46 -3.01
CA VAL A 161 -6.94 9.84 -2.66
C VAL A 161 -6.80 9.96 -1.15
N SER A 162 -5.61 10.28 -0.65
CA SER A 162 -5.44 10.60 0.77
C SER A 162 -5.28 12.10 1.01
N VAL A 163 -5.89 12.56 2.10
CA VAL A 163 -5.72 13.92 2.62
C VAL A 163 -4.75 13.89 3.79
N MET A 164 -3.72 14.71 3.72
CA MET A 164 -2.72 14.86 4.77
C MET A 164 -2.49 16.33 5.10
N SER A 165 -2.17 16.62 6.35
CA SER A 165 -1.90 17.98 6.81
C SER A 165 -0.68 17.99 7.72
N HIS A 166 0.49 18.28 7.17
CA HIS A 166 1.71 18.41 7.93
C HIS A 166 1.81 19.79 8.57
N ILE A 167 1.04 19.99 9.65
CA ILE A 167 1.07 21.22 10.46
C ILE A 167 2.10 21.03 11.58
N PRO A 168 3.03 22.00 11.78
CA PRO A 168 4.03 21.92 12.84
C PRO A 168 3.40 21.71 14.23
N GLY A 169 3.96 20.79 15.01
CA GLY A 169 3.45 20.46 16.34
C GLY A 169 2.22 19.54 16.33
N LYS A 170 1.87 18.96 15.17
CA LYS A 170 0.80 17.97 15.00
C LYS A 170 1.27 16.77 14.18
N GLY A 171 0.54 15.65 14.30
CA GLY A 171 0.80 14.43 13.54
C GLY A 171 2.16 13.82 13.88
N GLN A 172 2.84 13.25 12.88
CA GLN A 172 4.16 12.65 13.05
C GLN A 172 5.24 13.64 13.50
N PHE A 173 5.02 14.96 13.39
CA PHE A 173 5.94 16.03 13.75
C PHE A 173 5.52 16.78 15.02
N GLN A 174 5.04 16.08 16.05
CA GLN A 174 4.72 16.67 17.37
C GLN A 174 5.92 17.39 17.98
N ASP A 175 7.14 16.92 17.74
CA ASP A 175 8.40 17.57 18.14
C ASP A 175 9.00 18.32 16.95
N VAL A 176 8.86 19.65 16.95
CA VAL A 176 9.44 20.56 15.94
C VAL A 176 10.96 20.36 15.85
N ASP A 177 11.64 20.08 16.97
CA ASP A 177 13.09 19.84 16.97
C ASP A 177 13.43 18.48 16.34
N ALA A 178 12.57 17.48 16.46
CA ALA A 178 12.72 16.21 15.75
C ALA A 178 12.53 16.39 14.24
N PHE A 179 11.53 17.18 13.82
CA PHE A 179 11.34 17.55 12.42
C PHE A 179 12.56 18.30 11.85
N LEU A 180 13.06 19.30 12.57
CA LEU A 180 14.24 20.08 12.13
C LEU A 180 15.51 19.23 12.06
N ARG A 181 15.67 18.22 12.95
CA ARG A 181 16.77 17.25 12.86
C ARG A 181 16.63 16.36 11.64
N TYR A 182 15.45 15.76 11.42
CA TYR A 182 15.16 14.93 10.25
C TYR A 182 15.40 15.68 8.96
N TYR A 183 14.86 16.91 8.86
CA TYR A 183 15.00 17.76 7.68
C TYR A 183 16.47 18.07 7.38
N ARG A 184 17.27 18.40 8.40
CA ARG A 184 18.70 18.63 8.27
C ARG A 184 19.51 17.38 7.86
N GLU A 185 19.08 16.20 8.32
CA GLU A 185 19.77 14.93 8.03
C GLU A 185 19.38 14.37 6.65
N SER A 186 18.21 14.73 6.15
CA SER A 186 17.63 14.22 4.90
C SER A 186 17.79 15.18 3.71
N THR A 187 18.23 16.42 3.94
CA THR A 187 18.25 17.46 2.90
C THR A 187 19.46 18.37 3.04
N ASP A 188 19.83 19.04 1.95
CA ASP A 188 20.89 20.07 1.93
C ASP A 188 20.38 21.49 2.31
N HIS A 189 19.10 21.63 2.71
CA HIS A 189 18.48 22.90 3.05
C HIS A 189 18.80 23.35 4.48
N SER A 190 18.79 24.67 4.66
CA SER A 190 19.04 25.28 5.98
C SER A 190 17.88 25.10 6.95
N VAL A 191 18.19 25.11 8.24
CA VAL A 191 17.17 25.11 9.31
C VAL A 191 16.25 26.34 9.21
N GLU A 192 16.76 27.46 8.70
CA GLU A 192 15.98 28.69 8.46
C GLU A 192 14.90 28.46 7.41
N GLU A 193 15.20 27.84 6.27
CA GLU A 193 14.21 27.51 5.23
C GLU A 193 13.15 26.55 5.73
N ALA A 194 13.54 25.54 6.53
CA ALA A 194 12.58 24.66 7.18
C ALA A 194 11.63 25.42 8.11
N ARG A 195 12.15 26.38 8.91
CA ARG A 195 11.33 27.19 9.80
C ARG A 195 10.38 28.14 9.05
N GLU A 196 10.82 28.75 7.96
CA GLU A 196 9.96 29.59 7.13
C GLU A 196 8.78 28.81 6.53
N ARG A 197 9.04 27.60 6.00
CA ARG A 197 7.97 26.70 5.52
C ARG A 197 6.99 26.30 6.63
N LEU A 198 7.51 25.98 7.82
CA LEU A 198 6.68 25.69 8.99
C LEU A 198 5.82 26.91 9.40
N ALA A 199 6.38 28.13 9.37
CA ALA A 199 5.66 29.34 9.69
C ALA A 199 4.50 29.60 8.71
N GLN A 200 4.74 29.42 7.39
CA GLN A 200 3.71 29.58 6.36
C GLN A 200 2.56 28.57 6.53
N ARG A 201 2.86 27.31 6.89
CA ARG A 201 1.83 26.30 7.20
C ARG A 201 1.04 26.65 8.48
N GLY A 202 1.70 27.23 9.46
CA GLY A 202 1.10 27.65 10.75
C GLY A 202 0.14 28.86 10.64
N GLU A 203 0.14 29.60 9.53
CA GLU A 203 -0.79 30.71 9.29
C GLU A 203 -2.19 30.26 8.84
N LEU A 204 -2.33 28.99 8.39
CA LEU A 204 -3.60 28.46 7.93
C LEU A 204 -4.55 28.17 9.10
N THR A 205 -5.80 28.63 8.96
CA THR A 205 -6.83 28.28 9.94
C THR A 205 -7.30 26.83 9.75
N MET A 206 -7.67 26.15 10.84
CA MET A 206 -8.28 24.83 10.76
C MET A 206 -9.56 24.81 9.92
N ALA A 207 -10.30 25.94 9.86
CA ALA A 207 -11.47 26.06 8.99
C ALA A 207 -11.08 25.93 7.51
N THR A 208 -10.01 26.60 7.08
CA THR A 208 -9.49 26.49 5.70
C THR A 208 -9.00 25.10 5.39
N VAL A 209 -8.29 24.46 6.33
CA VAL A 209 -7.82 23.07 6.16
C VAL A 209 -9.01 22.12 5.96
N ARG A 210 -10.02 22.19 6.81
CA ARG A 210 -11.23 21.37 6.72
C ARG A 210 -12.02 21.61 5.43
N GLU A 211 -12.18 22.87 5.01
CA GLU A 211 -12.82 23.18 3.72
C GLU A 211 -12.10 22.52 2.54
N ARG A 212 -10.76 22.52 2.54
CA ARG A 212 -9.97 21.85 1.49
C ARG A 212 -10.12 20.34 1.54
N VAL A 213 -10.08 19.74 2.74
CA VAL A 213 -10.35 18.31 2.95
C VAL A 213 -11.71 17.93 2.37
N ASP A 214 -12.78 18.65 2.80
CA ASP A 214 -14.14 18.35 2.36
C ASP A 214 -14.28 18.46 0.84
N ARG A 215 -13.61 19.44 0.21
CA ARG A 215 -13.60 19.60 -1.25
C ARG A 215 -12.89 18.45 -1.96
N VAL A 216 -11.72 18.00 -1.46
CA VAL A 216 -10.95 16.91 -2.08
C VAL A 216 -11.69 15.58 -1.93
N VAL A 217 -12.24 15.30 -0.74
CA VAL A 217 -13.02 14.09 -0.47
C VAL A 217 -14.26 14.03 -1.35
N ALA A 218 -15.02 15.14 -1.46
CA ALA A 218 -16.20 15.20 -2.33
C ALA A 218 -15.85 14.94 -3.79
N ALA A 219 -14.80 15.57 -4.32
CA ALA A 219 -14.37 15.36 -5.70
C ALA A 219 -13.91 13.91 -5.96
N ALA A 220 -13.17 13.32 -5.03
CA ALA A 220 -12.74 11.92 -5.13
C ALA A 220 -13.95 10.97 -5.18
N HIS A 221 -14.96 11.16 -4.33
CA HIS A 221 -16.19 10.35 -4.36
C HIS A 221 -16.99 10.53 -5.64
N GLU A 222 -17.11 11.77 -6.16
CA GLU A 222 -17.77 12.03 -7.45
C GLU A 222 -17.08 11.32 -8.60
N ALA A 223 -15.76 11.17 -8.55
CA ALA A 223 -14.98 10.42 -9.53
C ALA A 223 -14.97 8.89 -9.27
N GLY A 224 -15.53 8.42 -8.17
CA GLY A 224 -15.54 7.00 -7.77
C GLY A 224 -14.23 6.49 -7.17
N ALA A 225 -13.33 7.39 -6.76
CA ALA A 225 -12.11 7.05 -6.04
C ALA A 225 -12.40 6.82 -4.55
N VAL A 226 -11.65 5.91 -3.94
CA VAL A 226 -11.66 5.68 -2.49
C VAL A 226 -10.88 6.79 -1.79
N THR A 227 -11.24 7.13 -0.55
CA THR A 227 -10.60 8.20 0.18
C THR A 227 -9.92 7.73 1.45
N ALA A 228 -8.80 8.37 1.81
CA ALA A 228 -8.06 8.09 3.02
C ALA A 228 -7.68 9.37 3.78
N SER A 229 -7.51 9.26 5.09
CA SER A 229 -6.80 10.23 5.92
C SER A 229 -5.44 9.67 6.31
N HIS A 230 -4.49 10.53 6.63
CA HIS A 230 -3.10 10.15 6.90
C HIS A 230 -2.61 10.76 8.22
N ASP A 231 -1.94 9.95 9.05
CA ASP A 231 -1.40 10.36 10.37
C ASP A 231 -2.45 10.94 11.32
N ASP A 232 -3.59 10.29 11.42
CA ASP A 232 -4.69 10.73 12.28
C ASP A 232 -4.26 10.79 13.75
N GLU A 233 -4.38 11.98 14.37
CA GLU A 233 -3.95 12.24 15.75
C GLU A 233 -5.11 12.31 16.72
N GLU A 234 -6.15 13.06 16.35
CA GLU A 234 -7.25 13.41 17.23
C GLU A 234 -8.50 12.55 16.99
N PRO A 235 -9.02 11.82 17.98
CA PRO A 235 -10.22 10.99 17.81
C PRO A 235 -11.44 11.79 17.33
N ALA A 236 -11.54 13.08 17.71
CA ALA A 236 -12.62 13.97 17.26
C ALA A 236 -12.51 14.31 15.77
N GLU A 237 -11.29 14.46 15.24
CA GLU A 237 -11.07 14.71 13.81
C GLU A 237 -11.36 13.46 12.99
N VAL A 238 -10.96 12.27 13.47
CA VAL A 238 -11.34 10.99 12.85
C VAL A 238 -12.86 10.83 12.75
N ALA A 239 -13.57 11.20 13.81
CA ALA A 239 -15.04 11.17 13.78
C ALA A 239 -15.61 12.07 12.68
N ARG A 240 -15.06 13.30 12.54
CA ARG A 240 -15.45 14.24 11.48
C ARG A 240 -15.12 13.69 10.08
N LEU A 241 -13.91 13.14 9.89
CA LEU A 241 -13.49 12.55 8.62
C LEU A 241 -14.40 11.40 8.20
N ALA A 242 -14.77 10.52 9.13
CA ALA A 242 -15.74 9.46 8.88
C ALA A 242 -17.12 10.01 8.50
N GLU A 243 -17.60 11.10 9.16
CA GLU A 243 -18.84 11.79 8.80
C GLU A 243 -18.77 12.45 7.41
N THR A 244 -17.60 12.89 6.97
CA THR A 244 -17.35 13.43 5.63
C THR A 244 -17.29 12.31 4.57
N GLY A 245 -17.16 11.04 5.02
CA GLY A 245 -17.16 9.86 4.16
C GLY A 245 -15.75 9.31 3.86
N VAL A 246 -14.73 9.70 4.60
CA VAL A 246 -13.40 9.12 4.45
C VAL A 246 -13.43 7.63 4.80
N ASP A 247 -12.95 6.79 3.86
CA ASP A 247 -13.07 5.33 3.91
C ASP A 247 -11.96 4.65 4.72
N ILE A 248 -10.75 5.20 4.66
CA ILE A 248 -9.54 4.59 5.22
C ILE A 248 -8.85 5.58 6.16
N SER A 249 -8.41 5.09 7.34
CA SER A 249 -7.48 5.79 8.24
C SER A 249 -6.10 5.16 8.13
N GLU A 250 -5.16 5.89 7.55
CA GLU A 250 -3.76 5.45 7.38
C GLU A 250 -2.89 5.99 8.50
N TYR A 251 -2.13 5.08 9.12
CA TYR A 251 -1.14 5.38 10.15
C TYR A 251 -1.69 6.21 11.33
N PRO A 252 -2.84 5.84 11.92
CA PRO A 252 -3.30 6.51 13.13
C PRO A 252 -2.18 6.47 14.19
N ILE A 253 -1.87 7.63 14.79
CA ILE A 253 -0.66 7.77 15.62
C ILE A 253 -0.84 7.37 17.07
N THR A 254 -2.08 7.15 17.51
CA THR A 254 -2.39 6.61 18.85
C THR A 254 -3.35 5.43 18.78
N LEU A 255 -3.33 4.56 19.79
CA LEU A 255 -4.28 3.45 19.87
C LEU A 255 -5.73 3.96 19.99
N GLU A 256 -5.95 5.06 20.70
CA GLU A 256 -7.26 5.68 20.85
C GLU A 256 -7.82 6.12 19.47
N THR A 257 -6.99 6.73 18.66
CA THR A 257 -7.33 7.17 17.30
C THR A 257 -7.65 5.98 16.39
N ALA A 258 -6.81 4.93 16.43
CA ALA A 258 -7.05 3.68 15.68
C ALA A 258 -8.37 3.00 16.09
N CYS A 259 -8.65 2.93 17.41
CA CYS A 259 -9.92 2.42 17.93
C CYS A 259 -11.11 3.28 17.46
N ARG A 260 -10.94 4.59 17.39
CA ARG A 260 -11.99 5.50 16.91
C ARG A 260 -12.29 5.31 15.43
N ALA A 261 -11.24 5.17 14.60
CA ALA A 261 -11.38 4.89 13.16
C ALA A 261 -12.13 3.58 12.93
N SER A 262 -11.68 2.50 13.57
CA SER A 262 -12.33 1.19 13.49
C SER A 262 -13.79 1.24 13.97
N ALA A 263 -14.09 1.92 15.09
CA ALA A 263 -15.44 2.08 15.60
C ALA A 263 -16.35 2.94 14.69
N ALA A 264 -15.77 3.81 13.88
CA ALA A 264 -16.47 4.60 12.88
C ALA A 264 -16.71 3.84 11.56
N GLY A 265 -16.19 2.61 11.44
CA GLY A 265 -16.30 1.78 10.24
C GLY A 265 -15.29 2.08 9.16
N MET A 266 -14.28 2.90 9.45
CA MET A 266 -13.15 3.12 8.53
C MET A 266 -12.23 1.90 8.50
N THR A 267 -11.65 1.60 7.35
CA THR A 267 -10.55 0.63 7.26
C THR A 267 -9.29 1.23 7.88
N THR A 268 -8.67 0.55 8.84
CA THR A 268 -7.44 1.02 9.47
C THR A 268 -6.23 0.35 8.82
N ALA A 269 -5.33 1.16 8.23
CA ALA A 269 -4.11 0.72 7.56
C ALA A 269 -2.86 1.11 8.36
N MET A 270 -1.94 0.15 8.56
CA MET A 270 -0.68 0.33 9.28
C MET A 270 0.51 -0.17 8.47
N GLY A 271 1.69 0.39 8.71
CA GLY A 271 2.91 0.01 8.00
C GLY A 271 3.41 -1.40 8.35
N ALA A 272 3.60 -2.23 7.34
CA ALA A 272 4.26 -3.53 7.48
C ALA A 272 5.71 -3.41 7.98
N PRO A 273 6.52 -2.39 7.56
CA PRO A 273 7.85 -2.17 8.12
C PRO A 273 7.86 -1.95 9.63
N ASN A 274 6.85 -1.26 10.19
CA ASN A 274 6.71 -1.06 11.63
C ASN A 274 6.52 -2.40 12.35
N LEU A 275 5.66 -3.29 11.83
CA LEU A 275 5.44 -4.62 12.39
C LEU A 275 6.71 -5.49 12.34
N VAL A 276 7.41 -5.50 11.21
CA VAL A 276 8.63 -6.31 11.00
C VAL A 276 9.78 -5.82 11.87
N ARG A 277 9.95 -4.51 12.02
CA ARG A 277 10.98 -3.89 12.88
C ARG A 277 10.65 -4.00 14.35
N GLY A 278 9.37 -4.22 14.70
CA GLY A 278 8.87 -4.28 16.09
C GLY A 278 8.84 -2.93 16.80
N LYS A 279 8.90 -1.82 16.07
CA LYS A 279 8.81 -0.46 16.64
C LYS A 279 8.43 0.57 15.57
N SER A 280 7.73 1.64 15.99
CA SER A 280 7.52 2.84 15.19
C SER A 280 8.84 3.58 14.92
N GLN A 281 8.97 4.22 13.77
CA GLN A 281 10.11 5.07 13.44
C GLN A 281 10.10 6.37 14.23
N TRP A 282 8.91 6.94 14.45
CA TRP A 282 8.70 8.24 15.06
C TRP A 282 8.25 8.18 16.52
N GLY A 283 8.13 6.97 17.09
CA GLY A 283 7.62 6.78 18.45
C GLY A 283 6.08 6.84 18.54
N ASN A 284 5.38 6.80 17.41
CA ASN A 284 3.92 6.71 17.31
C ASN A 284 3.44 5.28 17.60
N LEU A 285 2.16 5.00 17.40
CA LEU A 285 1.54 3.70 17.60
C LEU A 285 2.34 2.56 16.92
N GLU A 286 2.67 1.56 17.70
CA GLU A 286 3.29 0.34 17.17
C GLU A 286 2.23 -0.53 16.48
N THR A 287 2.52 -0.98 15.26
CA THR A 287 1.60 -1.86 14.52
C THR A 287 1.26 -3.14 15.30
N ARG A 288 2.21 -3.68 16.07
CA ARG A 288 1.97 -4.86 16.91
C ARG A 288 0.92 -4.60 18.00
N GLU A 289 0.95 -3.44 18.64
CA GLU A 289 -0.03 -3.01 19.64
C GLU A 289 -1.42 -2.87 19.01
N ALA A 290 -1.51 -2.21 17.87
CA ALA A 290 -2.76 -2.05 17.13
C ALA A 290 -3.35 -3.39 16.64
N VAL A 291 -2.49 -4.32 16.18
CA VAL A 291 -2.89 -5.70 15.82
C VAL A 291 -3.43 -6.45 17.04
N ALA A 292 -2.74 -6.35 18.19
CA ALA A 292 -3.17 -7.00 19.43
C ALA A 292 -4.52 -6.45 19.94
N ALA A 293 -4.79 -5.16 19.70
CA ALA A 293 -6.08 -4.53 19.99
C ALA A 293 -7.19 -4.90 18.99
N GLY A 294 -6.84 -5.55 17.87
CA GLY A 294 -7.79 -5.98 16.84
C GLY A 294 -8.33 -4.89 15.94
N VAL A 295 -7.61 -3.76 15.84
CA VAL A 295 -8.04 -2.56 15.10
C VAL A 295 -7.29 -2.35 13.78
N VAL A 296 -6.47 -3.30 13.34
CA VAL A 296 -5.76 -3.23 12.06
C VAL A 296 -6.46 -4.09 11.02
N ASP A 297 -6.95 -3.49 9.95
CA ASP A 297 -7.60 -4.18 8.83
C ASP A 297 -6.61 -4.47 7.71
N ALA A 298 -5.71 -3.54 7.39
CA ALA A 298 -4.74 -3.66 6.31
C ALA A 298 -3.30 -3.36 6.79
N LEU A 299 -2.33 -4.03 6.17
CA LEU A 299 -0.91 -3.69 6.27
C LEU A 299 -0.42 -3.26 4.89
N VAL A 300 0.36 -2.18 4.84
CA VAL A 300 0.84 -1.54 3.62
C VAL A 300 2.37 -1.49 3.57
N ALA A 301 2.92 -1.40 2.36
CA ALA A 301 4.38 -1.47 2.13
C ALA A 301 5.15 -0.27 2.66
N ASP A 302 4.52 0.92 2.63
CA ASP A 302 5.23 2.15 2.94
C ASP A 302 6.48 2.30 2.02
N TYR A 303 7.64 2.59 2.57
CA TYR A 303 8.92 2.71 1.86
C TYR A 303 9.61 1.36 1.55
N HIS A 304 9.09 0.21 2.02
CA HIS A 304 9.80 -1.07 1.91
C HIS A 304 8.90 -2.25 1.52
N PRO A 305 8.66 -2.49 0.21
CA PRO A 305 7.75 -3.51 -0.31
C PRO A 305 7.96 -4.92 0.26
N MET A 306 9.21 -5.35 0.44
CA MET A 306 9.54 -6.67 0.99
C MET A 306 9.02 -6.90 2.41
N SER A 307 8.75 -5.83 3.17
CA SER A 307 8.18 -5.94 4.52
C SER A 307 6.75 -6.49 4.50
N MET A 308 5.97 -6.33 3.43
CA MET A 308 4.63 -6.90 3.36
C MET A 308 4.67 -8.42 3.45
N LEU A 309 5.48 -9.07 2.61
CA LEU A 309 5.62 -10.52 2.66
C LEU A 309 6.18 -10.99 4.02
N ALA A 310 7.18 -10.31 4.53
CA ALA A 310 7.76 -10.62 5.84
C ALA A 310 6.73 -10.49 6.98
N ALA A 311 5.87 -9.47 6.95
CA ALA A 311 4.82 -9.23 7.94
C ALA A 311 3.82 -10.40 8.06
N ALA A 312 3.53 -11.11 6.95
CA ALA A 312 2.69 -12.31 6.99
C ALA A 312 3.24 -13.39 7.94
N PHE A 313 4.56 -13.48 8.07
CA PHE A 313 5.24 -14.49 8.86
C PHE A 313 5.71 -14.00 10.24
N VAL A 314 5.51 -12.73 10.57
CA VAL A 314 5.69 -12.22 11.94
C VAL A 314 4.67 -12.87 12.86
N ASP A 315 5.12 -13.49 13.94
CA ASP A 315 4.20 -14.06 14.92
C ASP A 315 3.52 -12.96 15.75
N THR A 316 2.22 -12.82 15.52
CA THR A 316 1.32 -11.91 16.26
C THR A 316 0.39 -12.66 17.22
N GLY A 317 0.56 -13.97 17.38
CA GLY A 317 -0.36 -14.85 18.10
C GLY A 317 -1.61 -15.22 17.29
N GLU A 318 -1.78 -14.70 16.07
CA GLU A 318 -2.91 -14.98 15.21
C GLU A 318 -2.60 -16.06 14.16
N PRO A 319 -3.62 -16.81 13.68
CA PRO A 319 -3.46 -17.76 12.58
C PRO A 319 -2.87 -17.09 11.32
N LEU A 320 -2.04 -17.82 10.55
CA LEU A 320 -1.42 -17.31 9.32
C LEU A 320 -2.45 -16.78 8.33
N ALA A 321 -3.58 -17.46 8.15
CA ALA A 321 -4.65 -17.02 7.26
C ALA A 321 -5.15 -15.60 7.63
N LYS A 322 -5.34 -15.30 8.91
CA LYS A 322 -5.75 -13.97 9.36
C LYS A 322 -4.69 -12.91 9.11
N ARG A 323 -3.40 -13.24 9.30
CA ARG A 323 -2.27 -12.35 9.01
C ARG A 323 -2.18 -12.04 7.51
N VAL A 324 -2.34 -13.07 6.66
CA VAL A 324 -2.31 -12.91 5.19
C VAL A 324 -3.49 -12.06 4.71
N ARG A 325 -4.68 -12.20 5.29
CA ARG A 325 -5.85 -11.39 4.90
C ARG A 325 -5.61 -9.89 5.01
N ARG A 326 -4.80 -9.41 5.97
CA ARG A 326 -4.44 -7.98 6.09
C ARG A 326 -3.56 -7.47 4.96
N LEU A 327 -2.99 -8.37 4.19
CA LEU A 327 -2.10 -8.05 3.07
C LEU A 327 -2.76 -8.34 1.72
N THR A 328 -3.98 -8.89 1.72
CA THR A 328 -4.61 -9.45 0.53
C THR A 328 -6.10 -9.11 0.45
N ALA A 329 -6.97 -9.91 1.05
CA ALA A 329 -8.41 -9.76 0.95
C ALA A 329 -8.96 -8.48 1.58
N ASN A 330 -8.45 -8.08 2.74
CA ASN A 330 -8.93 -6.87 3.42
C ASN A 330 -8.61 -5.59 2.64
N PRO A 331 -7.33 -5.33 2.23
CA PRO A 331 -7.05 -4.16 1.40
C PRO A 331 -7.74 -4.22 0.03
N ALA A 332 -7.89 -5.40 -0.59
CA ALA A 332 -8.66 -5.52 -1.82
C ALA A 332 -10.12 -5.07 -1.64
N ALA A 333 -10.77 -5.54 -0.58
CA ALA A 333 -12.16 -5.16 -0.26
C ALA A 333 -12.30 -3.66 0.05
N ALA A 334 -11.32 -3.06 0.74
CA ALA A 334 -11.32 -1.63 1.08
C ALA A 334 -11.37 -0.71 -0.16
N VAL A 335 -10.90 -1.21 -1.31
CA VAL A 335 -10.89 -0.45 -2.58
C VAL A 335 -11.78 -1.09 -3.66
N GLY A 336 -12.75 -1.93 -3.27
CA GLY A 336 -13.73 -2.53 -4.17
C GLY A 336 -13.18 -3.57 -5.15
N LEU A 337 -12.03 -4.18 -4.89
CA LEU A 337 -11.41 -5.22 -5.72
C LEU A 337 -11.86 -6.62 -5.28
N ASP A 338 -13.15 -6.92 -5.39
CA ASP A 338 -13.77 -8.12 -4.85
C ASP A 338 -13.33 -9.44 -5.52
N ASN A 339 -12.70 -9.37 -6.69
CA ASN A 339 -12.31 -10.54 -7.47
C ASN A 339 -10.93 -11.13 -7.12
N ARG A 340 -10.19 -10.56 -6.15
CA ARG A 340 -8.80 -10.95 -5.81
C ARG A 340 -8.51 -11.01 -4.31
N GLY A 341 -7.29 -11.32 -3.95
CA GLY A 341 -6.83 -11.36 -2.55
C GLY A 341 -7.26 -12.63 -1.80
N ARG A 342 -7.82 -13.64 -2.48
CA ARG A 342 -8.27 -14.90 -1.87
C ARG A 342 -7.87 -16.10 -2.72
N VAL A 343 -7.50 -17.21 -2.05
CA VAL A 343 -7.32 -18.51 -2.73
C VAL A 343 -8.60 -19.31 -2.55
N GLU A 344 -9.56 -19.06 -3.42
CA GLU A 344 -10.87 -19.75 -3.45
C GLU A 344 -11.40 -19.85 -4.89
N PRO A 345 -12.27 -20.84 -5.19
CA PRO A 345 -12.85 -20.98 -6.52
C PRO A 345 -13.61 -19.72 -6.96
N GLY A 346 -13.38 -19.30 -8.20
CA GLY A 346 -13.96 -18.10 -8.82
C GLY A 346 -13.15 -16.82 -8.63
N ALA A 347 -12.19 -16.79 -7.70
CA ALA A 347 -11.29 -15.66 -7.56
C ALA A 347 -10.29 -15.59 -8.72
N ARG A 348 -9.82 -14.39 -9.06
CA ARG A 348 -8.73 -14.17 -10.01
C ARG A 348 -7.47 -14.88 -9.53
N ALA A 349 -6.81 -15.59 -10.43
CA ALA A 349 -5.62 -16.38 -10.12
C ALA A 349 -4.35 -15.51 -10.04
N ASP A 350 -4.36 -14.57 -9.11
CA ASP A 350 -3.18 -13.84 -8.64
C ASP A 350 -2.63 -14.60 -7.43
N LEU A 351 -1.56 -15.35 -7.64
CA LEU A 351 -1.01 -16.29 -6.65
C LEU A 351 0.50 -16.10 -6.51
N VAL A 352 0.99 -16.22 -5.28
CA VAL A 352 2.43 -16.24 -5.00
C VAL A 352 2.81 -17.51 -4.25
N VAL A 353 3.89 -18.13 -4.70
CA VAL A 353 4.51 -19.28 -4.04
C VAL A 353 5.66 -18.80 -3.19
N VAL A 354 5.60 -19.06 -1.90
CA VAL A 354 6.53 -18.52 -0.91
C VAL A 354 7.30 -19.60 -0.19
N ASP A 355 8.63 -19.46 -0.16
CA ASP A 355 9.52 -20.18 0.75
C ASP A 355 9.69 -19.31 2.00
N PRO A 356 9.28 -19.76 3.20
CA PRO A 356 9.37 -18.94 4.41
C PRO A 356 10.79 -18.87 5.01
N ASP A 357 11.67 -19.80 4.65
CA ASP A 357 12.97 -20.00 5.29
C ASP A 357 14.16 -19.70 4.35
N PRO A 358 15.26 -19.07 4.84
CA PRO A 358 15.44 -18.48 6.17
C PRO A 358 14.77 -17.11 6.31
N ALA A 359 14.25 -16.56 5.24
CA ALA A 359 13.44 -15.36 5.18
C ALA A 359 12.36 -15.52 4.10
N PRO A 360 11.13 -15.04 4.32
CA PRO A 360 10.05 -15.17 3.34
C PRO A 360 10.46 -14.63 1.97
N THR A 361 10.41 -15.50 0.95
CA THR A 361 10.88 -15.20 -0.40
C THR A 361 9.88 -15.76 -1.42
N VAL A 362 9.50 -14.93 -2.40
CA VAL A 362 8.67 -15.38 -3.52
C VAL A 362 9.52 -16.23 -4.46
N THR A 363 9.09 -17.44 -4.71
CA THR A 363 9.72 -18.33 -5.68
C THR A 363 9.00 -18.34 -7.04
N ARG A 364 7.69 -18.04 -7.03
CA ARG A 364 6.87 -17.86 -8.24
C ARG A 364 5.76 -16.86 -7.99
N ALA A 365 5.37 -16.13 -9.04
CA ALA A 365 4.13 -15.35 -9.05
C ALA A 365 3.36 -15.63 -10.34
N LEU A 366 2.07 -15.89 -10.17
CA LEU A 366 1.08 -15.99 -11.23
C LEU A 366 0.14 -14.79 -11.12
N LEU A 367 -0.13 -14.14 -12.24
CA LEU A 367 -1.11 -13.05 -12.33
C LEU A 367 -2.10 -13.41 -13.43
N ALA A 368 -3.39 -13.33 -13.12
CA ALA A 368 -4.46 -13.79 -13.98
C ALA A 368 -4.14 -15.18 -14.58
N GLY A 369 -3.61 -16.07 -13.75
CA GLY A 369 -3.28 -17.46 -14.11
C GLY A 369 -2.00 -17.66 -14.93
N ALA A 370 -1.35 -16.60 -15.40
CA ALA A 370 -0.08 -16.67 -16.12
C ALA A 370 1.11 -16.52 -15.18
N GLU A 371 2.15 -17.34 -15.34
CA GLU A 371 3.39 -17.24 -14.55
C GLU A 371 4.28 -16.12 -15.11
N HIS A 372 4.45 -15.03 -14.32
CA HIS A 372 5.22 -13.86 -14.70
C HIS A 372 6.54 -13.71 -13.94
N TYR A 373 6.67 -14.36 -12.79
CA TYR A 373 7.89 -14.33 -12.00
C TYR A 373 8.28 -15.74 -11.56
N ARG A 374 9.57 -16.04 -11.66
CA ARG A 374 10.18 -17.28 -11.19
C ARG A 374 11.60 -16.99 -10.70
N ALA A 375 11.82 -17.14 -9.39
CA ALA A 375 13.15 -17.07 -8.79
C ALA A 375 13.78 -18.45 -8.72
N GLY A 376 15.08 -18.53 -9.01
CA GLY A 376 15.89 -19.69 -8.73
C GLY A 376 15.94 -20.73 -9.82
N GLY A 377 17.10 -21.36 -9.92
CA GLY A 377 17.31 -22.64 -10.58
C GLY A 377 16.97 -23.78 -9.60
N THR A 378 16.69 -24.92 -10.14
CA THR A 378 16.60 -26.20 -9.41
C THR A 378 17.75 -26.33 -8.40
N ARG A 379 17.42 -26.36 -7.09
CA ARG A 379 18.29 -27.06 -6.15
C ARG A 379 18.03 -28.54 -6.26
#